data_6f2e269a334f33f0c581f21b0bcf5976
#
_entry.id   6f2e269a334f33f0c581f21b0bcf5976
#
_cell.length_a   1.000
_cell.length_b   1.000
_cell.length_c   1.000
_cell.angle_alpha   90.00
_cell.angle_beta   90.00
_cell.angle_gamma   90.00
#
_symmetry.space_group_name_H-M   'P 1'
#
loop_
_entity.id
_entity.type
_entity.pdbx_description
1 polymer ?
#
loop_
_entity_poly.entity_id
_entity_poly.type
_entity_poly.pdbx_seq_one_letter_code
_entity_poly.pdbx_strand_id
1 'polypeptide(L)'
;LGANTTGSSNAAFGLVALATNTTASNNSAFGQSSLRYNTTGADNTAVGFEALTANTTASNNTAVGFEALKDNTTGTINTGLGRQALANNTTGTDNTAVSYSLVTNTTGSNNTAVGKSALNANTTADNNTAVGLNSQVLVTTGAQNTSIGAFSLQTTTTGTYNIGVGYNAVSTSATASGQCTLGNGDVTDLRCNDTSISSLSDQRDKTDVIDSPYGLDFINTVRPVQFKWETRDGNAKDGSTRIGFLAQELLAATDGNNAVLDLVLDDNPDKLEAKYGNLLPIAIQAIQDLSAQVDALTARITELEG
;
A
#
# COMPACT_ATOMS: atom_id res chain seq x y z
N LEU A 1 34.77 22.25 13.47
CA LEU A 1 34.18 23.41 14.20
C LEU A 1 34.94 24.74 13.95
N GLY A 2 35.71 24.84 12.85
CA GLY A 2 36.53 26.03 12.59
C GLY A 2 35.75 27.36 12.43
N ALA A 3 34.50 27.30 11.96
CA ALA A 3 33.65 28.48 11.75
C ALA A 3 32.65 28.74 12.92
N ASN A 4 32.67 27.93 13.98
CA ASN A 4 31.69 28.06 15.05
C ASN A 4 31.91 29.35 15.84
N THR A 5 30.86 30.18 15.94
CA THR A 5 30.92 31.48 16.64
C THR A 5 30.18 31.47 17.98
N THR A 6 28.94 31.06 18.00
CA THR A 6 28.07 31.06 19.20
C THR A 6 27.40 29.72 19.48
N GLY A 7 27.49 28.75 18.56
CA GLY A 7 26.90 27.40 18.73
C GLY A 7 27.53 26.68 19.94
N SER A 8 26.69 26.05 20.75
CA SER A 8 27.08 25.31 21.95
C SER A 8 26.75 23.82 21.84
N SER A 9 27.38 23.01 22.72
CA SER A 9 27.11 21.57 22.83
C SER A 9 27.30 20.78 21.52
N ASN A 10 28.22 21.22 20.66
CA ASN A 10 28.53 20.50 19.41
C ASN A 10 29.73 19.55 19.61
N ALA A 11 29.60 18.33 19.10
CA ALA A 11 30.69 17.37 19.05
C ALA A 11 31.08 17.09 17.59
N ALA A 12 32.36 17.27 17.23
CA ALA A 12 32.86 17.01 15.88
C ALA A 12 34.15 16.19 15.91
N PHE A 13 34.16 15.06 15.25
CA PHE A 13 35.32 14.19 15.11
C PHE A 13 35.47 13.67 13.66
N GLY A 14 36.48 14.10 12.98
CA GLY A 14 36.75 13.74 11.60
C GLY A 14 37.21 14.91 10.74
N LEU A 15 37.84 14.61 9.58
CA LEU A 15 38.29 15.64 8.65
C LEU A 15 37.08 16.43 8.15
N VAL A 16 37.08 17.74 8.33
CA VAL A 16 36.02 18.72 7.98
C VAL A 16 34.62 18.41 8.56
N ALA A 17 34.52 17.64 9.66
CA ALA A 17 33.27 17.47 10.38
C ALA A 17 32.78 18.81 10.99
N LEU A 18 31.48 19.15 10.77
CA LEU A 18 30.90 20.44 11.22
C LEU A 18 31.74 21.66 10.83
N ALA A 19 32.34 21.66 9.63
CA ALA A 19 33.31 22.69 9.28
C ALA A 19 32.73 24.10 9.16
N THR A 20 31.48 24.24 8.68
CA THR A 20 30.82 25.52 8.41
C THR A 20 29.81 25.92 9.49
N ASN A 21 29.69 25.15 10.57
CA ASN A 21 28.76 25.48 11.66
C ASN A 21 29.06 26.86 12.24
N THR A 22 28.06 27.73 12.32
CA THR A 22 28.24 29.08 12.84
C THR A 22 27.55 29.28 14.19
N THR A 23 26.25 29.08 14.24
CA THR A 23 25.43 29.35 15.43
C THR A 23 24.64 28.15 15.93
N ALA A 24 24.62 27.07 15.17
CA ALA A 24 23.85 25.88 15.53
C ALA A 24 24.41 25.14 16.74
N SER A 25 23.54 24.60 17.55
CA SER A 25 23.85 23.88 18.78
C SER A 25 23.41 22.42 18.76
N ASN A 26 23.92 21.63 19.70
CA ASN A 26 23.53 20.26 19.96
C ASN A 26 23.76 19.29 18.76
N ASN A 27 24.71 19.55 17.89
CA ASN A 27 25.02 18.69 16.79
C ASN A 27 26.13 17.68 17.13
N SER A 28 25.97 16.44 16.74
CA SER A 28 26.98 15.38 16.89
C SER A 28 27.42 14.89 15.50
N ALA A 29 28.67 15.11 15.13
CA ALA A 29 29.24 14.76 13.82
C ALA A 29 30.51 13.90 13.97
N PHE A 30 30.41 12.64 13.62
CA PHE A 30 31.49 11.66 13.71
C PHE A 30 31.75 11.01 12.32
N GLY A 31 32.81 11.41 11.67
CA GLY A 31 33.21 10.92 10.35
C GLY A 31 33.72 12.03 9.43
N GLN A 32 34.50 11.65 8.42
CA GLN A 32 34.94 12.61 7.42
C GLN A 32 33.75 13.25 6.72
N SER A 33 33.71 14.56 6.61
CA SER A 33 32.66 15.37 5.97
C SER A 33 31.26 15.24 6.61
N SER A 34 31.10 14.66 7.78
CA SER A 34 29.80 14.61 8.48
C SER A 34 29.35 16.02 8.84
N LEU A 35 28.06 16.36 8.53
CA LEU A 35 27.46 17.70 8.73
C LEU A 35 28.35 18.85 8.20
N ARG A 36 29.10 18.61 7.15
CA ARG A 36 30.14 19.54 6.68
C ARG A 36 29.60 20.95 6.41
N TYR A 37 28.46 21.08 5.74
CA TYR A 37 27.90 22.34 5.28
C TYR A 37 26.81 22.90 6.22
N ASN A 38 26.61 22.29 7.39
CA ASN A 38 25.65 22.80 8.38
C ASN A 38 26.03 24.22 8.83
N THR A 39 25.07 25.12 8.83
CA THR A 39 25.26 26.50 9.28
C THR A 39 24.47 26.82 10.55
N THR A 40 23.15 26.63 10.50
CA THR A 40 22.20 26.97 11.58
C THR A 40 21.31 25.78 12.02
N GLY A 41 21.38 24.64 11.36
CA GLY A 41 20.61 23.44 11.73
C GLY A 41 21.07 22.86 13.06
N ALA A 42 20.16 22.69 14.01
CA ALA A 42 20.42 22.18 15.35
C ALA A 42 19.94 20.76 15.57
N ASP A 43 20.39 20.14 16.67
CA ASP A 43 19.90 18.84 17.13
C ASP A 43 20.07 17.71 16.09
N ASN A 44 21.13 17.74 15.28
CA ASN A 44 21.41 16.72 14.28
C ASN A 44 22.47 15.73 14.79
N THR A 45 22.29 14.47 14.49
CA THR A 45 23.28 13.42 14.71
C THR A 45 23.74 12.83 13.36
N ALA A 46 25.01 12.93 13.04
CA ALA A 46 25.62 12.40 11.82
C ALA A 46 26.83 11.53 12.16
N VAL A 47 26.72 10.25 11.90
CA VAL A 47 27.79 9.27 12.15
C VAL A 47 28.09 8.48 10.88
N GLY A 48 29.24 8.73 10.27
CA GLY A 48 29.67 8.08 9.04
C GLY A 48 30.32 9.04 8.04
N PHE A 49 30.95 8.47 7.04
CA PHE A 49 31.50 9.23 5.91
C PHE A 49 30.37 9.94 5.16
N GLU A 50 30.46 11.26 5.00
CA GLU A 50 29.49 12.13 4.33
C GLU A 50 28.05 12.04 4.86
N ALA A 51 27.82 11.57 6.10
CA ALA A 51 26.49 11.61 6.71
C ALA A 51 26.04 13.07 6.89
N LEU A 52 24.82 13.42 6.39
CA LEU A 52 24.24 14.77 6.41
C LEU A 52 25.18 15.86 5.83
N THR A 53 26.00 15.51 4.85
CA THR A 53 27.00 16.46 4.33
C THR A 53 26.38 17.75 3.80
N ALA A 54 25.28 17.67 3.02
CA ALA A 54 24.63 18.82 2.39
C ALA A 54 23.70 19.61 3.32
N ASN A 55 23.50 19.17 4.58
CA ASN A 55 22.62 19.84 5.52
C ASN A 55 23.08 21.29 5.74
N THR A 56 22.16 22.24 5.60
CA THR A 56 22.48 23.67 5.83
C THR A 56 21.75 24.23 7.04
N THR A 57 20.43 24.13 7.05
CA THR A 57 19.56 24.73 8.07
C THR A 57 18.62 23.73 8.74
N ALA A 58 18.57 22.49 8.25
CA ALA A 58 17.65 21.48 8.77
C ALA A 58 18.06 20.99 10.16
N SER A 59 17.06 20.70 10.97
CA SER A 59 17.22 20.29 12.37
C SER A 59 16.56 18.93 12.64
N ASN A 60 16.94 18.32 13.79
CA ASN A 60 16.33 17.07 14.27
C ASN A 60 16.51 15.87 13.33
N ASN A 61 17.61 15.81 12.59
CA ASN A 61 17.89 14.67 11.71
C ASN A 61 18.89 13.71 12.40
N THR A 62 18.68 12.41 12.21
CA THR A 62 19.60 11.36 12.61
C THR A 62 20.07 10.58 11.39
N ALA A 63 21.36 10.65 11.10
CA ALA A 63 22.01 9.93 9.98
C ALA A 63 23.16 9.07 10.51
N VAL A 64 23.03 7.77 10.42
CA VAL A 64 24.06 6.83 10.85
C VAL A 64 24.38 5.86 9.72
N GLY A 65 25.54 5.99 9.11
CA GLY A 65 25.99 5.16 7.99
C GLY A 65 26.74 5.96 6.93
N PHE A 66 27.43 5.24 6.04
CA PHE A 66 28.07 5.81 4.85
C PHE A 66 27.04 6.52 3.97
N GLU A 67 27.19 7.82 3.72
CA GLU A 67 26.31 8.66 2.90
C GLU A 67 24.83 8.67 3.35
N ALA A 68 24.51 8.38 4.62
CA ALA A 68 23.15 8.50 5.12
C ALA A 68 22.70 9.96 5.10
N LEU A 69 21.50 10.25 4.53
CA LEU A 69 20.95 11.62 4.36
C LEU A 69 21.93 12.62 3.71
N LYS A 70 22.79 12.13 2.81
CA LYS A 70 23.89 12.92 2.26
C LYS A 70 23.44 14.23 1.62
N ASP A 71 22.39 14.21 0.80
CA ASP A 71 21.93 15.36 0.00
C ASP A 71 20.82 16.15 0.71
N ASN A 72 20.50 15.82 1.97
CA ASN A 72 19.50 16.57 2.74
C ASN A 72 19.93 18.01 2.94
N THR A 73 19.11 18.97 2.51
CA THR A 73 19.41 20.40 2.63
C THR A 73 18.58 21.08 3.71
N THR A 74 17.24 20.96 3.61
CA THR A 74 16.28 21.62 4.51
C THR A 74 15.25 20.67 5.12
N GLY A 75 15.25 19.38 4.75
CA GLY A 75 14.35 18.37 5.31
C GLY A 75 14.64 18.12 6.79
N THR A 76 13.62 18.17 7.64
CA THR A 76 13.73 18.02 9.11
C THR A 76 13.14 16.70 9.59
N ILE A 77 13.53 16.30 10.81
CA ILE A 77 12.94 15.13 11.51
C ILE A 77 13.11 13.82 10.71
N ASN A 78 14.17 13.69 9.93
CA ASN A 78 14.45 12.47 9.20
C ASN A 78 15.39 11.55 9.98
N THR A 79 15.14 10.24 9.90
CA THR A 79 16.02 9.20 10.45
C THR A 79 16.52 8.30 9.32
N GLY A 80 17.81 8.35 9.05
CA GLY A 80 18.51 7.47 8.10
C GLY A 80 19.52 6.58 8.83
N LEU A 81 19.22 5.29 8.97
CA LEU A 81 20.09 4.32 9.64
C LEU A 81 20.53 3.24 8.65
N GLY A 82 21.77 3.30 8.22
CA GLY A 82 22.36 2.36 7.26
C GLY A 82 23.05 3.07 6.09
N ARG A 83 23.81 2.29 5.30
CA ARG A 83 24.47 2.80 4.11
C ARG A 83 23.46 3.40 3.15
N GLN A 84 23.63 4.68 2.80
CA GLN A 84 22.80 5.43 1.84
C GLN A 84 21.30 5.46 2.17
N ALA A 85 20.90 5.26 3.42
CA ALA A 85 19.53 5.47 3.84
C ALA A 85 19.13 6.93 3.62
N LEU A 86 18.06 7.20 2.83
CA LEU A 86 17.62 8.54 2.44
C LEU A 86 18.71 9.40 1.76
N ALA A 87 19.64 8.80 1.02
CA ALA A 87 20.81 9.52 0.52
C ALA A 87 20.47 10.78 -0.31
N ASN A 88 19.46 10.70 -1.19
CA ASN A 88 19.09 11.77 -2.10
C ASN A 88 17.95 12.66 -1.58
N ASN A 89 17.53 12.51 -0.32
CA ASN A 89 16.52 13.40 0.26
C ASN A 89 17.01 14.86 0.24
N THR A 90 16.19 15.77 -0.23
CA THR A 90 16.55 17.20 -0.26
C THR A 90 15.74 18.02 0.73
N THR A 91 14.41 17.95 0.63
CA THR A 91 13.46 18.74 1.42
C THR A 91 12.40 17.90 2.12
N GLY A 92 12.32 16.60 1.86
CA GLY A 92 11.36 15.69 2.49
C GLY A 92 11.56 15.66 4.01
N THR A 93 10.46 15.59 4.77
CA THR A 93 10.44 15.63 6.24
C THR A 93 9.79 14.37 6.82
N ASP A 94 10.07 14.11 8.11
CA ASP A 94 9.42 13.05 8.88
C ASP A 94 9.56 11.65 8.25
N ASN A 95 10.69 11.38 7.57
CA ASN A 95 10.96 10.08 6.97
C ASN A 95 11.84 9.21 7.88
N THR A 96 11.52 7.92 7.93
CA THR A 96 12.35 6.90 8.60
C THR A 96 12.84 5.87 7.58
N ALA A 97 14.15 5.74 7.43
CA ALA A 97 14.78 4.77 6.55
C ALA A 97 15.80 3.92 7.31
N VAL A 98 15.64 2.61 7.28
CA VAL A 98 16.56 1.67 7.92
C VAL A 98 17.12 0.69 6.88
N SER A 99 18.44 0.49 6.85
CA SER A 99 19.18 -0.24 5.83
C SER A 99 19.38 0.60 4.55
N TYR A 100 19.49 0.00 3.40
CA TYR A 100 19.57 0.66 2.09
C TYR A 100 18.15 0.90 1.56
N SER A 101 17.46 1.93 2.05
CA SER A 101 16.04 2.21 1.75
C SER A 101 15.79 3.69 1.50
N LEU A 102 14.69 4.02 0.82
CA LEU A 102 14.31 5.39 0.41
C LEU A 102 15.45 6.17 -0.27
N VAL A 103 16.31 5.49 -0.99
CA VAL A 103 17.55 6.10 -1.51
C VAL A 103 17.27 7.25 -2.46
N THR A 104 16.25 7.14 -3.34
CA THR A 104 15.94 8.16 -4.36
C THR A 104 14.89 9.18 -3.93
N ASN A 105 14.43 9.13 -2.68
CA ASN A 105 13.48 10.13 -2.18
C ASN A 105 14.09 11.53 -2.29
N THR A 106 13.31 12.48 -2.80
CA THR A 106 13.76 13.89 -2.91
C THR A 106 12.93 14.82 -2.03
N THR A 107 11.62 14.79 -2.17
CA THR A 107 10.68 15.69 -1.46
C THR A 107 9.59 14.95 -0.70
N GLY A 108 9.44 13.62 -0.91
CA GLY A 108 8.44 12.81 -0.23
C GLY A 108 8.62 12.83 1.29
N SER A 109 7.52 12.90 2.04
CA SER A 109 7.47 13.08 3.49
C SER A 109 6.63 12.00 4.17
N ASN A 110 6.83 11.83 5.50
CA ASN A 110 6.06 10.88 6.32
C ASN A 110 6.17 9.42 5.83
N ASN A 111 7.29 9.03 5.24
CA ASN A 111 7.49 7.67 4.79
C ASN A 111 8.29 6.85 5.81
N THR A 112 7.91 5.59 5.98
CA THR A 112 8.65 4.62 6.78
C THR A 112 9.13 3.48 5.88
N ALA A 113 10.44 3.29 5.76
CA ALA A 113 11.05 2.24 4.97
C ALA A 113 12.07 1.46 5.79
N VAL A 114 11.80 0.19 6.03
CA VAL A 114 12.66 -0.72 6.81
C VAL A 114 12.98 -1.96 5.99
N GLY A 115 14.23 -2.09 5.59
CA GLY A 115 14.70 -3.23 4.81
C GLY A 115 15.40 -2.80 3.52
N LYS A 116 16.26 -3.68 2.99
CA LYS A 116 17.00 -3.40 1.76
C LYS A 116 16.06 -3.11 0.61
N SER A 117 16.24 -1.97 -0.04
CA SER A 117 15.47 -1.47 -1.18
C SER A 117 13.98 -1.24 -0.90
N ALA A 118 13.55 -1.12 0.37
CA ALA A 118 12.19 -0.67 0.69
C ALA A 118 12.00 0.78 0.21
N LEU A 119 10.92 1.06 -0.54
CA LEU A 119 10.60 2.37 -1.15
C LEU A 119 11.77 2.95 -1.97
N ASN A 120 12.58 2.11 -2.62
CA ASN A 120 13.81 2.59 -3.23
C ASN A 120 13.60 3.55 -4.41
N ALA A 121 12.53 3.39 -5.20
CA ALA A 121 12.19 4.26 -6.32
C ALA A 121 11.35 5.49 -5.93
N ASN A 122 10.96 5.62 -4.66
CA ASN A 122 10.16 6.77 -4.21
C ASN A 122 10.90 8.08 -4.46
N THR A 123 10.23 9.05 -5.07
CA THR A 123 10.80 10.38 -5.30
C THR A 123 10.04 11.46 -4.56
N THR A 124 8.72 11.48 -4.69
CA THR A 124 7.86 12.56 -4.17
C THR A 124 6.65 12.06 -3.38
N ALA A 125 6.43 10.74 -3.32
CA ALA A 125 5.25 10.20 -2.65
C ALA A 125 5.35 10.28 -1.13
N ASP A 126 4.21 10.51 -0.49
CA ASP A 126 4.07 10.71 0.95
C ASP A 126 3.31 9.57 1.62
N ASN A 127 3.49 9.44 2.94
CA ASN A 127 2.66 8.61 3.81
C ASN A 127 2.70 7.11 3.46
N ASN A 128 3.80 6.61 2.93
CA ASN A 128 3.97 5.19 2.66
C ASN A 128 4.68 4.49 3.82
N THR A 129 4.24 3.27 4.13
CA THR A 129 4.91 2.38 5.07
C THR A 129 5.35 1.11 4.34
N ALA A 130 6.65 0.84 4.31
CA ALA A 130 7.24 -0.34 3.66
C ALA A 130 8.21 -1.06 4.60
N VAL A 131 7.87 -2.26 5.01
CA VAL A 131 8.70 -3.10 5.89
C VAL A 131 8.98 -4.43 5.21
N GLY A 132 10.24 -4.67 4.88
CA GLY A 132 10.69 -5.89 4.22
C GLY A 132 11.62 -5.63 3.03
N LEU A 133 12.35 -6.67 2.61
CA LEU A 133 13.18 -6.65 1.41
C LEU A 133 12.33 -6.32 0.18
N ASN A 134 12.71 -5.30 -0.60
CA ASN A 134 12.01 -4.86 -1.82
C ASN A 134 10.51 -4.56 -1.63
N SER A 135 10.07 -4.24 -0.41
CA SER A 135 8.71 -3.78 -0.14
C SER A 135 8.48 -2.44 -0.83
N GLN A 136 7.44 -2.31 -1.67
CA GLN A 136 7.13 -1.12 -2.47
C GLN A 136 8.32 -0.58 -3.30
N VAL A 137 9.16 -1.46 -3.81
CA VAL A 137 10.44 -1.07 -4.43
C VAL A 137 10.28 -0.18 -5.66
N LEU A 138 9.17 -0.27 -6.39
CA LEU A 138 8.89 0.47 -7.63
C LEU A 138 7.95 1.68 -7.44
N VAL A 139 7.47 1.94 -6.23
CA VAL A 139 6.62 3.12 -5.97
C VAL A 139 7.41 4.39 -6.28
N THR A 140 6.83 5.27 -7.11
CA THR A 140 7.41 6.56 -7.49
C THR A 140 6.62 7.74 -6.92
N THR A 141 5.32 7.80 -7.22
CA THR A 141 4.39 8.86 -6.80
C THR A 141 3.15 8.33 -6.08
N GLY A 142 2.99 6.99 -5.97
CA GLY A 142 1.88 6.39 -5.24
C GLY A 142 2.00 6.63 -3.73
N ALA A 143 0.99 7.22 -3.12
CA ALA A 143 0.99 7.62 -1.71
C ALA A 143 0.04 6.77 -0.85
N GLN A 144 0.22 6.84 0.49
CA GLN A 144 -0.69 6.23 1.46
C GLN A 144 -0.81 4.71 1.32
N ASN A 145 0.26 4.05 0.88
CA ASN A 145 0.32 2.60 0.80
C ASN A 145 0.98 2.01 2.06
N THR A 146 0.49 0.88 2.51
CA THR A 146 1.08 0.11 3.61
C THR A 146 1.48 -1.28 3.10
N SER A 147 2.76 -1.64 3.26
CA SER A 147 3.26 -2.96 2.89
C SER A 147 4.15 -3.55 3.98
N ILE A 148 3.84 -4.75 4.37
CA ILE A 148 4.58 -5.49 5.40
C ILE A 148 4.89 -6.90 4.87
N GLY A 149 6.14 -7.17 4.62
CA GLY A 149 6.61 -8.43 4.06
C GLY A 149 7.60 -8.23 2.90
N ALA A 150 8.48 -9.20 2.67
CA ALA A 150 9.38 -9.13 1.53
C ALA A 150 8.59 -9.17 0.21
N PHE A 151 8.96 -8.30 -0.74
CA PHE A 151 8.31 -8.15 -2.04
C PHE A 151 6.82 -7.72 -1.99
N SER A 152 6.31 -7.28 -0.82
CA SER A 152 4.95 -6.77 -0.70
C SER A 152 4.79 -5.48 -1.51
N LEU A 153 3.69 -5.36 -2.27
CA LEU A 153 3.38 -4.25 -3.19
C LEU A 153 4.54 -3.88 -4.14
N GLN A 154 5.42 -4.85 -4.47
CA GLN A 154 6.64 -4.59 -5.24
C GLN A 154 6.39 -4.06 -6.66
N THR A 155 5.23 -4.35 -7.25
CA THR A 155 4.85 -3.95 -8.61
C THR A 155 4.12 -2.60 -8.67
N THR A 156 3.64 -2.08 -7.52
CA THR A 156 2.93 -0.81 -7.46
C THR A 156 3.85 0.35 -7.82
N THR A 157 3.39 1.27 -8.67
CA THR A 157 4.16 2.46 -9.10
C THR A 157 3.47 3.76 -8.70
N THR A 158 2.22 3.97 -9.12
CA THR A 158 1.43 5.18 -8.86
C THR A 158 0.14 4.90 -8.08
N GLY A 159 -0.19 3.63 -7.83
CA GLY A 159 -1.35 3.23 -7.04
C GLY A 159 -1.30 3.78 -5.61
N THR A 160 -2.46 4.14 -5.06
CA THR A 160 -2.61 4.75 -3.74
C THR A 160 -3.55 3.95 -2.84
N TYR A 161 -3.44 4.15 -1.51
CA TYR A 161 -4.31 3.50 -0.52
C TYR A 161 -4.30 1.96 -0.55
N ASN A 162 -3.21 1.35 -1.00
CA ASN A 162 -3.11 -0.10 -1.03
C ASN A 162 -2.50 -0.64 0.27
N ILE A 163 -2.99 -1.79 0.69
CA ILE A 163 -2.46 -2.54 1.82
C ILE A 163 -1.98 -3.90 1.31
N GLY A 164 -0.71 -4.22 1.53
CA GLY A 164 -0.13 -5.53 1.23
C GLY A 164 0.51 -6.11 2.49
N VAL A 165 0.03 -7.24 2.97
CA VAL A 165 0.59 -7.93 4.14
C VAL A 165 0.95 -9.37 3.78
N GLY A 166 2.21 -9.70 3.91
CA GLY A 166 2.73 -11.03 3.59
C GLY A 166 3.79 -10.99 2.47
N TYR A 167 4.47 -12.12 2.29
CA TYR A 167 5.42 -12.31 1.20
C TYR A 167 4.71 -12.18 -0.15
N ASN A 168 5.23 -11.30 -1.02
CA ASN A 168 4.73 -11.09 -2.38
C ASN A 168 3.21 -10.80 -2.46
N ALA A 169 2.66 -10.11 -1.42
CA ALA A 169 1.28 -9.61 -1.43
C ALA A 169 1.21 -8.39 -2.35
N VAL A 170 0.75 -8.55 -3.58
CA VAL A 170 0.78 -7.51 -4.63
C VAL A 170 -0.61 -7.05 -5.03
N SER A 171 -0.72 -5.81 -5.48
CA SER A 171 -1.94 -5.28 -6.12
C SER A 171 -2.18 -5.93 -7.50
N THR A 172 -3.39 -5.84 -8.00
CA THR A 172 -3.77 -6.41 -9.31
C THR A 172 -3.02 -5.78 -10.48
N SER A 173 -2.64 -4.51 -10.36
CA SER A 173 -1.83 -3.79 -11.34
C SER A 173 -0.92 -2.75 -10.66
N ALA A 174 0.02 -2.20 -11.43
CA ALA A 174 0.97 -1.19 -10.96
C ALA A 174 0.30 0.14 -10.54
N THR A 175 -0.88 0.42 -11.06
CA THR A 175 -1.64 1.66 -10.84
C THR A 175 -2.91 1.45 -10.02
N ALA A 176 -3.22 0.21 -9.64
CA ALA A 176 -4.39 -0.13 -8.81
C ALA A 176 -4.35 0.61 -7.47
N SER A 177 -5.52 1.04 -6.99
CA SER A 177 -5.67 1.79 -5.76
C SER A 177 -6.77 1.22 -4.89
N GLY A 178 -6.66 1.43 -3.56
CA GLY A 178 -7.69 1.02 -2.60
C GLY A 178 -7.80 -0.48 -2.39
N GLN A 179 -6.76 -1.25 -2.69
CA GLN A 179 -6.77 -2.71 -2.54
C GLN A 179 -6.13 -3.17 -1.23
N CYS A 180 -6.68 -4.22 -0.64
CA CYS A 180 -6.09 -4.91 0.50
C CYS A 180 -5.77 -6.36 0.11
N THR A 181 -4.48 -6.71 0.08
CA THR A 181 -3.99 -8.04 -0.26
C THR A 181 -3.31 -8.67 0.96
N LEU A 182 -3.82 -9.82 1.39
CA LEU A 182 -3.27 -10.60 2.50
C LEU A 182 -2.62 -11.88 1.95
N GLY A 183 -1.29 -11.89 1.91
CA GLY A 183 -0.51 -13.00 1.34
C GLY A 183 -0.45 -12.99 -0.19
N ASN A 184 -0.02 -14.12 -0.73
CA ASN A 184 0.08 -14.40 -2.16
C ASN A 184 -0.73 -15.66 -2.52
N GLY A 185 -0.56 -16.20 -3.73
CA GLY A 185 -1.25 -17.41 -4.19
C GLY A 185 -0.96 -18.69 -3.39
N ASP A 186 0.07 -18.70 -2.53
CA ASP A 186 0.40 -19.84 -1.68
C ASP A 186 -0.40 -19.83 -0.35
N VAL A 187 -1.08 -18.71 -0.03
CA VAL A 187 -1.96 -18.62 1.14
C VAL A 187 -3.32 -19.19 0.77
N THR A 188 -3.58 -20.41 1.22
CA THR A 188 -4.81 -21.17 0.88
C THR A 188 -5.93 -20.96 1.89
N ASP A 189 -5.60 -20.55 3.13
CA ASP A 189 -6.55 -20.45 4.23
C ASP A 189 -6.38 -19.15 5.00
N LEU A 190 -7.42 -18.32 5.05
CA LEU A 190 -7.52 -17.20 5.97
C LEU A 190 -8.23 -17.69 7.25
N ARG A 191 -7.48 -17.81 8.35
CA ARG A 191 -8.00 -18.33 9.61
C ARG A 191 -8.27 -17.20 10.60
N CYS A 192 -9.54 -17.01 10.93
CA CYS A 192 -9.99 -16.08 11.96
C CYS A 192 -11.17 -16.71 12.73
N ASN A 193 -11.38 -16.25 13.96
CA ASN A 193 -12.49 -16.74 14.77
C ASN A 193 -13.85 -16.24 14.28
N ASP A 194 -13.90 -15.04 13.71
CA ASP A 194 -15.05 -14.48 13.02
C ASP A 194 -14.85 -14.62 11.50
N THR A 195 -15.85 -15.14 10.81
CA THR A 195 -15.83 -15.35 9.36
C THR A 195 -16.54 -14.23 8.59
N SER A 196 -17.13 -13.26 9.31
CA SER A 196 -17.83 -12.13 8.69
C SER A 196 -16.92 -10.90 8.58
N ILE A 197 -17.00 -10.21 7.45
CA ILE A 197 -16.43 -8.87 7.27
C ILE A 197 -17.60 -7.90 7.35
N SER A 198 -17.60 -7.02 8.36
CA SER A 198 -18.65 -6.02 8.53
C SER A 198 -18.56 -4.96 7.43
N SER A 199 -19.66 -4.73 6.74
CA SER A 199 -19.80 -3.63 5.80
C SER A 199 -20.23 -2.35 6.52
N LEU A 200 -19.67 -1.20 6.15
CA LEU A 200 -20.14 0.12 6.56
C LEU A 200 -21.46 0.40 5.83
N SER A 201 -22.62 0.09 6.46
CA SER A 201 -23.92 0.06 5.80
C SER A 201 -25.00 0.80 6.59
N ASP A 202 -24.63 1.91 7.26
CA ASP A 202 -25.60 2.77 7.95
C ASP A 202 -26.50 3.46 6.93
N GLN A 203 -27.82 3.45 7.20
CA GLN A 203 -28.80 4.10 6.31
C GLN A 203 -28.55 5.61 6.17
N ARG A 204 -28.02 6.26 7.19
CA ARG A 204 -27.73 7.69 7.21
C ARG A 204 -26.62 8.10 6.22
N ASP A 205 -25.79 7.13 5.81
CA ASP A 205 -24.69 7.34 4.87
C ASP A 205 -25.09 6.98 3.43
N LYS A 206 -26.40 6.77 3.16
CA LYS A 206 -26.93 6.36 1.85
C LYS A 206 -28.00 7.33 1.36
N THR A 207 -27.98 7.60 0.07
CA THR A 207 -28.99 8.39 -0.64
C THR A 207 -29.64 7.55 -1.73
N ASP A 208 -30.79 7.97 -2.24
CA ASP A 208 -31.49 7.36 -3.37
C ASP A 208 -31.73 5.84 -3.23
N VAL A 209 -32.07 5.42 -2.00
CA VAL A 209 -32.33 4.01 -1.69
C VAL A 209 -33.62 3.56 -2.40
N ILE A 210 -33.49 2.58 -3.28
CA ILE A 210 -34.58 1.94 -4.02
C ILE A 210 -34.47 0.42 -3.89
N ASP A 211 -35.56 -0.30 -4.16
CA ASP A 211 -35.51 -1.75 -4.27
C ASP A 211 -34.59 -2.20 -5.42
N SER A 212 -33.88 -3.34 -5.22
CA SER A 212 -32.97 -3.85 -6.23
C SER A 212 -33.73 -4.24 -7.52
N PRO A 213 -33.33 -3.72 -8.69
CA PRO A 213 -33.89 -4.17 -9.95
C PRO A 213 -33.34 -5.54 -10.40
N TYR A 214 -32.34 -6.07 -9.67
CA TYR A 214 -31.68 -7.34 -9.99
C TYR A 214 -32.16 -8.42 -9.02
N GLY A 215 -32.84 -9.44 -9.54
CA GLY A 215 -33.40 -10.57 -8.78
C GLY A 215 -33.32 -11.86 -9.58
N LEU A 216 -34.44 -12.57 -9.71
CA LEU A 216 -34.53 -13.89 -10.31
C LEU A 216 -34.05 -13.94 -11.75
N ASP A 217 -34.42 -12.97 -12.57
CA ASP A 217 -34.02 -12.91 -13.97
C ASP A 217 -32.50 -12.79 -14.12
N PHE A 218 -31.85 -11.96 -13.30
CA PHE A 218 -30.40 -11.83 -13.29
C PHE A 218 -29.71 -13.13 -12.83
N ILE A 219 -30.13 -13.73 -11.72
CA ILE A 219 -29.53 -14.96 -11.20
C ILE A 219 -29.61 -16.10 -12.22
N ASN A 220 -30.65 -16.17 -13.04
CA ASN A 220 -30.80 -17.16 -14.10
C ASN A 220 -29.76 -16.99 -15.23
N THR A 221 -29.10 -15.85 -15.36
CA THR A 221 -27.99 -15.64 -16.32
C THR A 221 -26.64 -16.07 -15.76
N VAL A 222 -26.51 -16.21 -14.44
CA VAL A 222 -25.25 -16.56 -13.77
C VAL A 222 -25.06 -18.08 -13.77
N ARG A 223 -23.90 -18.56 -14.24
CA ARG A 223 -23.61 -19.98 -14.34
C ARG A 223 -22.59 -20.42 -13.26
N PRO A 224 -23.01 -21.15 -12.22
CA PRO A 224 -22.09 -21.83 -11.32
C PRO A 224 -21.33 -22.94 -12.06
N VAL A 225 -20.03 -23.06 -11.83
CA VAL A 225 -19.18 -24.05 -12.48
C VAL A 225 -18.38 -24.86 -11.48
N GLN A 226 -18.02 -26.06 -11.86
CA GLN A 226 -17.03 -26.86 -11.18
C GLN A 226 -15.71 -26.79 -11.95
N PHE A 227 -14.60 -26.50 -11.25
CA PHE A 227 -13.29 -26.32 -11.88
C PHE A 227 -12.16 -26.83 -10.97
N LYS A 228 -10.94 -26.89 -11.53
CA LYS A 228 -9.70 -27.09 -10.79
C LYS A 228 -8.81 -25.89 -11.05
N TRP A 229 -8.07 -25.45 -10.00
CA TRP A 229 -7.08 -24.42 -10.19
C TRP A 229 -5.90 -24.93 -11.02
N GLU A 230 -5.57 -24.20 -12.05
CA GLU A 230 -4.34 -24.27 -12.81
C GLU A 230 -3.97 -22.86 -13.25
N THR A 231 -3.21 -22.15 -12.39
CA THR A 231 -2.85 -20.76 -12.69
C THR A 231 -1.87 -20.70 -13.85
N ARG A 232 -1.94 -19.63 -14.65
CA ARG A 232 -1.10 -19.42 -15.84
C ARG A 232 0.39 -19.39 -15.53
N ASP A 233 0.77 -18.99 -14.32
CA ASP A 233 2.14 -19.02 -13.78
C ASP A 233 2.54 -20.39 -13.20
N GLY A 234 1.63 -21.35 -13.16
CA GLY A 234 1.85 -22.71 -12.66
C GLY A 234 1.93 -22.82 -11.13
N ASN A 235 1.69 -21.72 -10.39
CA ASN A 235 1.89 -21.68 -8.94
C ASN A 235 0.74 -22.26 -8.13
N ALA A 236 -0.47 -22.33 -8.67
CA ALA A 236 -1.61 -22.97 -7.99
C ALA A 236 -2.17 -24.11 -8.82
N LYS A 237 -1.73 -25.33 -8.49
CA LYS A 237 -2.19 -26.59 -9.10
C LYS A 237 -2.30 -27.67 -8.03
N ASP A 238 -3.38 -27.59 -7.23
CA ASP A 238 -3.58 -28.51 -6.12
C ASP A 238 -4.36 -29.79 -6.51
N GLY A 239 -4.90 -29.84 -7.73
CA GLY A 239 -5.73 -30.93 -8.21
C GLY A 239 -7.12 -31.02 -7.59
N SER A 240 -7.43 -30.20 -6.59
CA SER A 240 -8.72 -30.18 -5.89
C SER A 240 -9.81 -29.62 -6.79
N THR A 241 -10.97 -30.25 -6.75
CA THR A 241 -12.17 -29.76 -7.44
C THR A 241 -12.89 -28.73 -6.55
N ARG A 242 -13.29 -27.62 -7.16
CA ARG A 242 -13.99 -26.53 -6.49
C ARG A 242 -15.23 -26.12 -7.26
N ILE A 243 -16.17 -25.45 -6.56
CA ILE A 243 -17.35 -24.83 -7.17
C ILE A 243 -17.20 -23.32 -7.03
N GLY A 244 -17.56 -22.60 -8.07
CA GLY A 244 -17.50 -21.13 -8.10
C GLY A 244 -17.96 -20.59 -9.44
N PHE A 245 -17.43 -19.46 -9.84
CA PHE A 245 -17.79 -18.76 -11.08
C PHE A 245 -16.54 -18.43 -11.89
N LEU A 246 -16.70 -18.28 -13.20
CA LEU A 246 -15.69 -17.71 -14.07
C LEU A 246 -15.89 -16.18 -14.12
N ALA A 247 -14.85 -15.41 -13.79
CA ALA A 247 -14.94 -13.96 -13.73
C ALA A 247 -15.38 -13.35 -15.08
N GLN A 248 -14.95 -13.92 -16.21
CA GLN A 248 -15.34 -13.49 -17.55
C GLN A 248 -16.84 -13.68 -17.81
N GLU A 249 -17.42 -14.79 -17.34
CA GLU A 249 -18.85 -15.07 -17.51
C GLU A 249 -19.69 -14.18 -16.58
N LEU A 250 -19.22 -13.94 -15.33
CA LEU A 250 -19.85 -12.97 -14.43
C LEU A 250 -19.84 -11.58 -15.04
N LEU A 251 -18.71 -11.13 -15.58
CA LEU A 251 -18.60 -9.82 -16.23
C LEU A 251 -19.56 -9.70 -17.43
N ALA A 252 -19.64 -10.74 -18.25
CA ALA A 252 -20.59 -10.78 -19.36
C ALA A 252 -22.07 -10.73 -18.89
N ALA A 253 -22.40 -11.42 -17.80
CA ALA A 253 -23.74 -11.41 -17.21
C ALA A 253 -24.15 -10.02 -16.69
N THR A 254 -23.21 -9.15 -16.32
CA THR A 254 -23.54 -7.77 -15.88
C THR A 254 -24.06 -6.89 -17.01
N ASP A 255 -23.91 -7.29 -18.27
CA ASP A 255 -24.35 -6.54 -19.48
C ASP A 255 -23.93 -5.06 -19.43
N GLY A 256 -22.67 -4.81 -19.07
CA GLY A 256 -22.10 -3.46 -18.92
C GLY A 256 -22.39 -2.75 -17.59
N ASN A 257 -23.15 -3.35 -16.69
CA ASN A 257 -23.51 -2.76 -15.39
C ASN A 257 -22.55 -3.17 -14.24
N ASN A 258 -21.32 -3.63 -14.54
CA ASN A 258 -20.38 -4.06 -13.49
C ASN A 258 -20.07 -2.93 -12.49
N ALA A 259 -20.10 -1.67 -12.89
CA ALA A 259 -19.92 -0.52 -12.00
C ALA A 259 -21.00 -0.42 -10.89
N VAL A 260 -22.21 -0.96 -11.12
CA VAL A 260 -23.31 -0.99 -10.17
C VAL A 260 -23.32 -2.30 -9.37
N LEU A 261 -23.16 -3.42 -10.09
CA LEU A 261 -23.22 -4.77 -9.52
C LEU A 261 -21.96 -5.15 -8.76
N ASP A 262 -20.82 -4.59 -9.17
CA ASP A 262 -19.49 -4.80 -8.59
C ASP A 262 -19.15 -6.30 -8.39
N LEU A 263 -19.51 -7.12 -9.38
CA LEU A 263 -19.32 -8.58 -9.30
C LEU A 263 -17.93 -9.02 -9.72
N VAL A 264 -17.21 -8.18 -10.44
CA VAL A 264 -15.87 -8.48 -10.94
C VAL A 264 -14.95 -7.29 -10.69
N LEU A 265 -13.78 -7.55 -10.11
CA LEU A 265 -12.66 -6.62 -10.12
C LEU A 265 -12.01 -6.73 -11.50
N ASP A 266 -12.14 -5.68 -12.32
CA ASP A 266 -11.77 -5.64 -13.73
C ASP A 266 -10.75 -4.54 -14.09
N ASP A 267 -10.10 -3.96 -13.08
CA ASP A 267 -9.04 -2.96 -13.23
C ASP A 267 -7.77 -3.51 -13.93
N ASN A 268 -7.63 -4.84 -13.97
CA ASN A 268 -6.62 -5.53 -14.76
C ASN A 268 -7.30 -6.57 -15.69
N PRO A 269 -7.46 -6.26 -16.99
CA PRO A 269 -8.15 -7.15 -17.92
C PRO A 269 -7.45 -8.51 -18.12
N ASP A 270 -6.15 -8.58 -17.82
CA ASP A 270 -5.39 -9.84 -17.88
C ASP A 270 -5.59 -10.70 -16.62
N LYS A 271 -6.15 -10.14 -15.56
CA LYS A 271 -6.35 -10.80 -14.27
C LYS A 271 -7.66 -10.37 -13.62
N LEU A 272 -8.78 -10.85 -14.14
CA LEU A 272 -10.11 -10.61 -13.55
C LEU A 272 -10.30 -11.42 -12.27
N GLU A 273 -10.94 -10.82 -11.26
CA GLU A 273 -11.23 -11.47 -9.98
C GLU A 273 -12.74 -11.38 -9.66
N ALA A 274 -13.39 -12.51 -9.33
CA ALA A 274 -14.81 -12.54 -9.02
C ALA A 274 -15.07 -12.18 -7.55
N LYS A 275 -16.04 -11.29 -7.29
CA LYS A 275 -16.47 -10.81 -5.97
C LYS A 275 -17.77 -11.52 -5.57
N TYR A 276 -17.68 -12.76 -5.09
CA TYR A 276 -18.83 -13.62 -4.79
C TYR A 276 -19.80 -13.03 -3.76
N GLY A 277 -19.29 -12.25 -2.78
CA GLY A 277 -20.12 -11.65 -1.74
C GLY A 277 -21.20 -10.72 -2.28
N ASN A 278 -20.96 -10.06 -3.40
CA ASN A 278 -21.89 -9.11 -4.00
C ASN A 278 -23.06 -9.78 -4.72
N LEU A 279 -23.03 -11.10 -4.92
CA LEU A 279 -24.19 -11.88 -5.38
C LEU A 279 -25.22 -12.11 -4.29
N LEU A 280 -24.88 -11.99 -3.00
CA LEU A 280 -25.79 -12.32 -1.90
C LEU A 280 -27.06 -11.45 -1.86
N PRO A 281 -27.02 -10.12 -1.98
CA PRO A 281 -28.25 -9.31 -2.04
C PRO A 281 -29.15 -9.66 -3.21
N ILE A 282 -28.54 -9.92 -4.37
CA ILE A 282 -29.26 -10.30 -5.60
C ILE A 282 -29.91 -11.69 -5.45
N ALA A 283 -29.21 -12.63 -4.82
CA ALA A 283 -29.76 -13.96 -4.54
C ALA A 283 -30.94 -13.90 -3.55
N ILE A 284 -30.89 -13.01 -2.55
CA ILE A 284 -32.00 -12.77 -1.64
C ILE A 284 -33.21 -12.21 -2.39
N GLN A 285 -33.03 -11.23 -3.27
CA GLN A 285 -34.11 -10.70 -4.10
C GLN A 285 -34.70 -11.78 -5.01
N ALA A 286 -33.87 -12.62 -5.62
CA ALA A 286 -34.32 -13.72 -6.46
C ALA A 286 -35.17 -14.76 -5.70
N ILE A 287 -34.83 -15.04 -4.43
CA ILE A 287 -35.63 -15.92 -3.57
C ILE A 287 -36.98 -15.27 -3.26
N GLN A 288 -37.02 -13.97 -3.00
CA GLN A 288 -38.27 -13.22 -2.76
C GLN A 288 -39.16 -13.21 -4.00
N ASP A 289 -38.60 -12.99 -5.18
CA ASP A 289 -39.32 -13.02 -6.46
C ASP A 289 -39.91 -14.43 -6.70
N LEU A 290 -39.13 -15.48 -6.46
CA LEU A 290 -39.58 -16.86 -6.60
C LEU A 290 -40.70 -17.20 -5.60
N SER A 291 -40.59 -16.76 -4.34
CA SER A 291 -41.65 -16.93 -3.33
C SER A 291 -42.96 -16.28 -3.76
N ALA A 292 -42.90 -15.03 -4.26
CA ALA A 292 -44.09 -14.34 -4.76
C ALA A 292 -44.73 -15.07 -5.96
N GLN A 293 -43.93 -15.62 -6.87
CA GLN A 293 -44.44 -16.43 -7.98
C GLN A 293 -45.13 -17.72 -7.51
N VAL A 294 -44.55 -18.40 -6.50
CA VAL A 294 -45.15 -19.60 -5.91
C VAL A 294 -46.49 -19.28 -5.25
N ASP A 295 -46.56 -18.18 -4.49
CA ASP A 295 -47.79 -17.76 -3.82
C ASP A 295 -48.88 -17.41 -4.84
N ALA A 296 -48.55 -16.72 -5.92
CA ALA A 296 -49.48 -16.38 -7.01
C ALA A 296 -49.99 -17.66 -7.73
N LEU A 297 -49.10 -18.60 -8.00
CA LEU A 297 -49.49 -19.89 -8.60
C LEU A 297 -50.38 -20.71 -7.69
N THR A 298 -50.07 -20.75 -6.39
CA THR A 298 -50.86 -21.44 -5.36
C THR A 298 -52.30 -20.87 -5.25
N ALA A 299 -52.41 -19.54 -5.23
CA ALA A 299 -53.70 -18.84 -5.24
C ALA A 299 -54.51 -19.20 -6.49
N ARG A 300 -53.88 -19.21 -7.65
CA ARG A 300 -54.54 -19.56 -8.90
C ARG A 300 -54.98 -21.01 -8.99
N ILE A 301 -54.21 -21.93 -8.42
CA ILE A 301 -54.60 -23.33 -8.30
C ILE A 301 -55.86 -23.45 -7.40
N THR A 302 -55.86 -22.77 -6.25
CA THR A 302 -57.01 -22.76 -5.32
C THR A 302 -58.27 -22.23 -6.00
N GLU A 303 -58.15 -21.18 -6.84
CA GLU A 303 -59.29 -20.64 -7.61
C GLU A 303 -59.79 -21.63 -8.67
N LEU A 304 -58.92 -22.51 -9.22
CA LEU A 304 -59.32 -23.48 -10.24
C LEU A 304 -59.92 -24.76 -9.65
N GLU A 305 -59.65 -25.07 -8.38
CA GLU A 305 -60.13 -26.25 -7.67
C GLU A 305 -61.46 -25.99 -6.89
N GLY A 306 -61.88 -24.76 -6.72
CA GLY A 306 -63.10 -24.34 -6.05
C GLY A 306 -64.18 -23.95 -7.01
#